data_65c17c892265bb4f889590a6156973c1
#
_entry.id   65c17c892265bb4f889590a6156973c1
#
_cell.length_a   1.000
_cell.length_b   1.000
_cell.length_c   1.000
_cell.angle_alpha   90.00
_cell.angle_beta   90.00
_cell.angle_gamma   90.00
#
_symmetry.space_group_name_H-M   'P 1'
#
loop_
_entity.id
_entity.type
_entity.pdbx_description
1 polymer ?
#
loop_
_entity_poly.entity_id
_entity_poly.type
_entity_poly.pdbx_seq_one_letter_code
_entity_poly.pdbx_strand_id
1 'polypeptide(L)'
;MVRPLILALGGSLLIAPARAELDLTPKLSEYELDGVKFKQLAFSDGSKIVTYAPPRGWDYSGSATQLTLRPPGKSQAEATIKKVALSQPASFDEGTAKRLVQEAIASVPPSSTDIQLVSQEKNPLMIERKETFLVTLSYNLHGAAYNRSILFLNRGREQIQFQLSCRRADFRELQAAFLDSQDSWQNL
;
A
#
# COMPACT_ATOMS: atom_id res chain seq x y z
N MET A 1 -39.52 38.00 -46.06
CA MET A 1 -39.25 38.01 -44.60
C MET A 1 -38.81 36.64 -44.18
N VAL A 2 -37.51 36.42 -43.98
CA VAL A 2 -36.92 35.11 -43.59
C VAL A 2 -36.49 35.25 -42.14
N ARG A 3 -37.06 34.42 -41.23
CA ARG A 3 -36.72 34.39 -39.81
C ARG A 3 -35.55 33.40 -39.62
N PRO A 4 -34.47 33.75 -38.94
CA PRO A 4 -33.41 32.81 -38.61
C PRO A 4 -33.81 31.98 -37.37
N LEU A 5 -33.68 30.64 -37.48
CA LEU A 5 -33.84 29.66 -36.43
C LEU A 5 -32.53 29.61 -35.63
N ILE A 6 -32.54 30.05 -34.37
CA ILE A 6 -31.40 29.95 -33.46
C ILE A 6 -31.46 28.59 -32.78
N LEU A 7 -30.56 27.68 -33.16
CA LEU A 7 -30.35 26.42 -32.48
C LEU A 7 -29.47 26.66 -31.24
N ALA A 8 -30.04 26.59 -30.05
CA ALA A 8 -29.26 26.60 -28.80
C ALA A 8 -28.71 25.19 -28.55
N LEU A 9 -27.41 24.98 -28.73
CA LEU A 9 -26.69 23.79 -28.28
C LEU A 9 -26.51 23.88 -26.76
N GLY A 10 -27.35 23.18 -26.00
CA GLY A 10 -27.16 22.95 -24.58
C GLY A 10 -26.08 21.89 -24.34
N GLY A 11 -24.86 22.32 -24.10
CA GLY A 11 -23.78 21.45 -23.66
C GLY A 11 -23.98 21.02 -22.20
N SER A 12 -24.45 19.78 -21.96
CA SER A 12 -24.45 19.19 -20.62
C SER A 12 -23.01 18.88 -20.20
N LEU A 13 -22.44 19.70 -19.33
CA LEU A 13 -21.21 19.35 -18.60
C LEU A 13 -21.52 18.16 -17.71
N LEU A 14 -21.07 16.97 -18.11
CA LEU A 14 -21.00 15.80 -17.23
C LEU A 14 -19.89 16.07 -16.21
N ILE A 15 -20.26 16.61 -15.04
CA ILE A 15 -19.39 16.67 -13.87
C ILE A 15 -19.26 15.22 -13.39
N ALA A 16 -18.16 14.55 -13.77
CA ALA A 16 -17.79 13.27 -13.18
C ALA A 16 -17.62 13.51 -11.67
N PRO A 17 -18.26 12.71 -10.79
CA PRO A 17 -18.07 12.85 -9.35
C PRO A 17 -16.58 12.69 -9.06
N ALA A 18 -15.97 13.69 -8.44
CA ALA A 18 -14.62 13.58 -7.90
C ALA A 18 -14.61 12.40 -6.95
N ARG A 19 -13.96 11.30 -7.35
CA ARG A 19 -13.87 10.11 -6.55
C ARG A 19 -12.94 10.43 -5.40
N ALA A 20 -13.48 10.39 -4.20
CA ALA A 20 -12.70 10.53 -2.99
C ALA A 20 -11.60 9.45 -3.00
N GLU A 21 -10.37 9.89 -2.96
CA GLU A 21 -9.17 9.06 -3.05
C GLU A 21 -8.48 9.02 -1.69
N LEU A 22 -7.99 7.85 -1.29
CA LEU A 22 -7.22 7.69 -0.06
C LEU A 22 -6.00 8.62 -0.06
N ASP A 23 -5.88 9.45 0.98
CA ASP A 23 -4.75 10.33 1.23
C ASP A 23 -3.90 9.75 2.37
N LEU A 24 -2.69 9.30 2.06
CA LEU A 24 -1.76 8.68 3.02
C LEU A 24 -0.94 9.69 3.84
N THR A 25 -1.28 11.00 3.78
CA THR A 25 -0.68 11.99 4.69
C THR A 25 -1.02 11.62 6.13
N PRO A 26 -0.03 11.25 6.97
CA PRO A 26 -0.32 10.71 8.30
C PRO A 26 -0.79 11.80 9.25
N LYS A 27 -1.90 11.55 9.93
CA LYS A 27 -2.40 12.34 11.06
C LYS A 27 -2.37 11.46 12.30
N LEU A 28 -1.76 11.94 13.39
CA LEU A 28 -1.78 11.22 14.64
C LEU A 28 -3.21 11.21 15.20
N SER A 29 -3.68 10.03 15.57
CA SER A 29 -4.95 9.79 16.23
C SER A 29 -4.74 8.93 17.47
N GLU A 30 -5.63 9.04 18.43
CA GLU A 30 -5.61 8.22 19.64
C GLU A 30 -6.98 7.52 19.77
N TYR A 31 -6.96 6.30 20.25
CA TYR A 31 -8.16 5.61 20.71
C TYR A 31 -7.92 5.04 22.11
N GLU A 32 -8.98 4.81 22.85
CA GLU A 32 -8.95 4.26 24.19
C GLU A 32 -9.61 2.88 24.20
N LEU A 33 -8.92 1.92 24.80
CA LEU A 33 -9.45 0.58 25.03
C LEU A 33 -9.15 0.19 26.48
N ASP A 34 -10.18 -0.15 27.25
CA ASP A 34 -10.06 -0.55 28.66
C ASP A 34 -9.28 0.46 29.52
N GLY A 35 -9.46 1.78 29.28
CA GLY A 35 -8.77 2.86 29.99
C GLY A 35 -7.32 3.10 29.54
N VAL A 36 -6.83 2.36 28.54
CA VAL A 36 -5.48 2.53 27.97
C VAL A 36 -5.58 3.29 26.65
N LYS A 37 -4.78 4.35 26.51
CA LYS A 37 -4.69 5.13 25.28
C LYS A 37 -3.65 4.55 24.33
N PHE A 38 -4.05 4.32 23.11
CA PHE A 38 -3.23 3.83 22.01
C PHE A 38 -3.10 4.90 20.93
N LYS A 39 -1.92 5.00 20.34
CA LYS A 39 -1.64 5.89 19.22
C LYS A 39 -1.74 5.12 17.89
N GLN A 40 -2.39 5.73 16.91
CA GLN A 40 -2.49 5.22 15.56
C GLN A 40 -2.39 6.37 14.55
N LEU A 41 -2.21 6.05 13.29
CA LEU A 41 -2.31 7.00 12.19
C LEU A 41 -3.72 6.97 11.63
N ALA A 42 -4.21 8.14 11.22
CA ALA A 42 -5.47 8.29 10.52
C ALA A 42 -5.21 8.91 9.13
N PHE A 43 -5.86 8.36 8.13
CA PHE A 43 -5.80 8.78 6.73
C PHE A 43 -7.19 9.14 6.24
N SER A 44 -7.32 10.18 5.42
CA SER A 44 -8.60 10.56 4.83
C SER A 44 -8.90 9.70 3.60
N ASP A 45 -10.10 9.13 3.50
CA ASP A 45 -10.59 8.35 2.36
C ASP A 45 -11.99 8.86 2.00
N GLY A 46 -12.04 10.01 1.38
CA GLY A 46 -13.27 10.73 1.15
C GLY A 46 -13.94 11.21 2.43
N SER A 47 -15.16 10.70 2.68
CA SER A 47 -15.91 10.93 3.93
C SER A 47 -15.55 9.95 5.04
N LYS A 48 -14.70 8.98 4.77
CA LYS A 48 -14.27 7.93 5.70
C LYS A 48 -12.87 8.19 6.21
N ILE A 49 -12.50 7.47 7.24
CA ILE A 49 -11.16 7.50 7.83
C ILE A 49 -10.62 6.08 7.81
N VAL A 50 -9.41 5.93 7.30
CA VAL A 50 -8.63 4.70 7.43
C VAL A 50 -7.67 4.87 8.59
N THR A 51 -7.63 3.91 9.51
CA THR A 51 -6.68 3.91 10.63
C THR A 51 -5.62 2.83 10.45
N TYR A 52 -4.45 3.07 11.01
CA TYR A 52 -3.31 2.16 10.98
C TYR A 52 -2.39 2.38 12.19
N ALA A 53 -2.06 1.32 12.91
CA ALA A 53 -1.08 1.35 13.99
C ALA A 53 0.26 0.82 13.48
N PRO A 54 1.27 1.67 13.25
CA PRO A 54 2.60 1.23 12.84
C PRO A 54 3.24 0.28 13.86
N PRO A 55 4.23 -0.55 13.47
CA PRO A 55 5.00 -1.33 14.41
C PRO A 55 5.58 -0.44 15.51
N ARG A 56 5.57 -0.93 16.73
CA ARG A 56 5.97 -0.13 17.89
C ARG A 56 7.41 0.37 17.76
N GLY A 57 7.58 1.68 17.95
CA GLY A 57 8.89 2.33 17.92
C GLY A 57 9.43 2.62 16.53
N TRP A 58 8.68 2.31 15.46
CA TRP A 58 9.10 2.70 14.12
C TRP A 58 8.77 4.17 13.86
N ASP A 59 9.73 4.90 13.31
CA ASP A 59 9.52 6.26 12.82
C ASP A 59 8.70 6.23 11.52
N TYR A 60 7.96 7.31 11.28
CA TYR A 60 7.17 7.42 10.06
C TYR A 60 7.23 8.83 9.46
N SER A 61 7.09 8.89 8.15
CA SER A 61 6.90 10.11 7.37
C SER A 61 6.03 9.77 6.16
N GLY A 62 5.29 10.74 5.63
CA GLY A 62 4.40 10.42 4.53
C GLY A 62 3.94 11.63 3.72
N SER A 63 3.27 11.33 2.62
CA SER A 63 2.62 12.25 1.69
C SER A 63 1.25 11.66 1.31
N ALA A 64 0.50 12.38 0.48
CA ALA A 64 -0.80 11.90 0.00
C ALA A 64 -0.75 10.54 -0.72
N THR A 65 0.39 10.12 -1.25
CA THR A 65 0.52 8.89 -2.06
C THR A 65 1.32 7.78 -1.41
N GLN A 66 2.10 8.09 -0.36
CA GLN A 66 3.00 7.12 0.28
C GLN A 66 3.25 7.45 1.73
N LEU A 67 3.22 6.43 2.58
CA LEU A 67 3.76 6.43 3.94
C LEU A 67 5.07 5.63 3.95
N THR A 68 6.11 6.15 4.59
CA THR A 68 7.39 5.49 4.81
C THR A 68 7.58 5.22 6.29
N LEU A 69 8.02 4.02 6.64
CA LEU A 69 8.25 3.56 8.00
C LEU A 69 9.70 3.09 8.15
N ARG A 70 10.35 3.42 9.25
CA ARG A 70 11.74 3.04 9.53
C ARG A 70 11.87 2.41 10.91
N PRO A 71 12.32 1.15 11.00
CA PRO A 71 12.58 0.51 12.27
C PRO A 71 13.80 1.15 12.96
N PRO A 72 13.78 1.29 14.31
CA PRO A 72 14.87 1.89 15.04
C PRO A 72 16.16 1.06 14.93
N GLY A 73 17.29 1.73 14.77
CA GLY A 73 18.61 1.07 14.71
C GLY A 73 18.89 0.23 13.47
N LYS A 74 18.00 0.24 12.47
CA LYS A 74 18.12 -0.56 11.23
C LYS A 74 18.16 0.35 9.99
N SER A 75 19.25 1.07 9.80
CA SER A 75 19.43 2.05 8.71
C SER A 75 19.27 1.47 7.29
N GLN A 76 19.37 0.16 7.14
CA GLN A 76 19.23 -0.57 5.87
C GLN A 76 17.82 -1.19 5.70
N ALA A 77 16.88 -0.82 6.57
CA ALA A 77 15.52 -1.31 6.52
C ALA A 77 14.55 -0.15 6.30
N GLU A 78 13.61 -0.35 5.40
CA GLU A 78 12.52 0.59 5.13
C GLU A 78 11.27 -0.19 4.74
N ALA A 79 10.14 0.21 5.32
CA ALA A 79 8.85 -0.20 4.85
C ALA A 79 8.10 0.98 4.24
N THR A 80 7.30 0.71 3.22
CA THR A 80 6.44 1.72 2.58
C THR A 80 5.03 1.18 2.41
N ILE A 81 4.05 2.05 2.61
CA ILE A 81 2.67 1.81 2.22
C ILE A 81 2.36 2.83 1.13
N LYS A 82 2.01 2.37 -0.05
CA LYS A 82 1.68 3.25 -1.18
C LYS A 82 0.39 2.83 -1.86
N LYS A 83 -0.30 3.80 -2.43
CA LYS A 83 -1.46 3.56 -3.27
C LYS A 83 -1.08 3.62 -4.75
N VAL A 84 -1.68 2.73 -5.53
CA VAL A 84 -1.53 2.65 -6.98
C VAL A 84 -2.92 2.62 -7.60
N ALA A 85 -3.18 3.50 -8.57
CA ALA A 85 -4.42 3.48 -9.31
C ALA A 85 -4.47 2.26 -10.25
N LEU A 86 -5.62 1.58 -10.28
CA LEU A 86 -5.90 0.51 -11.22
C LEU A 86 -6.86 1.02 -12.31
N SER A 87 -6.63 0.64 -13.56
CA SER A 87 -7.52 0.94 -14.69
C SER A 87 -8.92 0.32 -14.49
N GLN A 88 -8.96 -0.86 -13.85
CA GLN A 88 -10.18 -1.59 -13.50
C GLN A 88 -9.97 -2.36 -12.18
N PRO A 89 -11.06 -2.73 -11.47
CA PRO A 89 -10.95 -3.64 -10.33
C PRO A 89 -10.28 -4.95 -10.74
N ALA A 90 -9.39 -5.45 -9.90
CA ALA A 90 -8.64 -6.68 -10.15
C ALA A 90 -8.86 -7.68 -9.01
N SER A 91 -8.90 -8.97 -9.36
CA SER A 91 -8.83 -10.10 -8.43
C SER A 91 -7.43 -10.71 -8.47
N PHE A 92 -7.08 -11.53 -7.46
CA PHE A 92 -5.83 -12.27 -7.44
C PHE A 92 -5.98 -13.64 -8.13
N ASP A 93 -6.35 -13.61 -9.44
CA ASP A 93 -6.29 -14.78 -10.32
C ASP A 93 -4.84 -15.08 -10.74
N GLU A 94 -4.65 -16.19 -11.47
CA GLU A 94 -3.31 -16.63 -11.88
C GLU A 94 -2.58 -15.61 -12.76
N GLY A 95 -3.32 -14.95 -13.67
CA GLY A 95 -2.74 -13.93 -14.56
C GLY A 95 -2.29 -12.69 -13.78
N THR A 96 -3.14 -12.22 -12.86
CA THR A 96 -2.81 -11.11 -11.97
C THR A 96 -1.64 -11.47 -11.05
N ALA A 97 -1.63 -12.67 -10.46
CA ALA A 97 -0.54 -13.14 -9.61
C ALA A 97 0.81 -13.12 -10.34
N LYS A 98 0.86 -13.67 -11.56
CA LYS A 98 2.07 -13.63 -12.40
C LYS A 98 2.54 -12.20 -12.69
N ARG A 99 1.62 -11.30 -13.02
CA ARG A 99 1.94 -9.87 -13.25
C ARG A 99 2.51 -9.22 -12.00
N LEU A 100 1.90 -9.44 -10.83
CA LEU A 100 2.37 -8.87 -9.56
C LEU A 100 3.76 -9.38 -9.16
N VAL A 101 4.08 -10.65 -9.43
CA VAL A 101 5.45 -11.18 -9.25
C VAL A 101 6.43 -10.43 -10.16
N GLN A 102 6.10 -10.20 -11.43
CA GLN A 102 6.97 -9.44 -12.34
C GLN A 102 7.13 -7.97 -11.91
N GLU A 103 6.06 -7.33 -11.44
CA GLU A 103 6.13 -5.98 -10.86
C GLU A 103 7.02 -5.95 -9.62
N ALA A 104 6.92 -6.93 -8.73
CA ALA A 104 7.77 -7.05 -7.57
C ALA A 104 9.25 -7.19 -7.96
N ILE A 105 9.56 -8.05 -8.93
CA ILE A 105 10.92 -8.23 -9.48
C ILE A 105 11.43 -6.91 -10.08
N ALA A 106 10.63 -6.24 -10.89
CA ALA A 106 11.00 -4.96 -11.51
C ALA A 106 11.18 -3.82 -10.48
N SER A 107 10.62 -3.96 -9.28
CA SER A 107 10.68 -2.93 -8.22
C SER A 107 11.97 -2.95 -7.40
N VAL A 108 12.82 -4.00 -7.52
CA VAL A 108 14.10 -4.02 -6.81
C VAL A 108 15.05 -2.94 -7.36
N PRO A 109 16.01 -2.43 -6.56
CA PRO A 109 16.96 -1.42 -7.04
C PRO A 109 17.68 -1.85 -8.32
N PRO A 110 17.92 -0.96 -9.30
CA PRO A 110 18.50 -1.32 -10.61
C PRO A 110 19.87 -2.00 -10.55
N SER A 111 20.66 -1.76 -9.49
CA SER A 111 21.96 -2.38 -9.27
C SER A 111 21.91 -3.73 -8.55
N SER A 112 20.71 -4.29 -8.39
CA SER A 112 20.52 -5.60 -7.74
C SER A 112 20.93 -6.74 -8.66
N THR A 113 21.56 -7.76 -8.06
CA THR A 113 21.91 -9.03 -8.71
C THR A 113 21.24 -10.20 -7.99
N ASP A 114 21.27 -11.39 -8.59
CA ASP A 114 20.75 -12.65 -8.02
C ASP A 114 19.32 -12.52 -7.48
N ILE A 115 18.46 -11.87 -8.28
CA ILE A 115 17.06 -11.66 -7.91
C ILE A 115 16.32 -12.99 -8.03
N GLN A 116 15.69 -13.45 -6.93
CA GLN A 116 14.98 -14.70 -6.85
C GLN A 116 13.62 -14.50 -6.20
N LEU A 117 12.60 -15.17 -6.73
CA LEU A 117 11.32 -15.35 -6.06
C LEU A 117 11.50 -16.37 -4.92
N VAL A 118 11.32 -15.93 -3.68
CA VAL A 118 11.40 -16.79 -2.49
C VAL A 118 10.04 -17.47 -2.25
N SER A 119 8.96 -16.69 -2.27
CA SER A 119 7.60 -17.18 -2.11
C SER A 119 6.58 -16.25 -2.73
N GLN A 120 5.42 -16.84 -3.07
CA GLN A 120 4.19 -16.11 -3.35
C GLN A 120 3.05 -16.80 -2.61
N GLU A 121 2.15 -16.02 -2.03
CA GLU A 121 1.08 -16.56 -1.20
C GLU A 121 -0.21 -15.73 -1.38
N LYS A 122 -1.33 -16.42 -1.58
CA LYS A 122 -2.65 -15.82 -1.62
C LYS A 122 -3.27 -15.87 -0.23
N ASN A 123 -3.79 -14.74 0.23
CA ASN A 123 -4.46 -14.59 1.53
C ASN A 123 -3.61 -14.99 2.77
N PRO A 124 -2.33 -14.59 2.85
CA PRO A 124 -1.56 -14.79 4.08
C PRO A 124 -2.18 -14.00 5.25
N LEU A 125 -2.84 -12.89 4.92
CA LEU A 125 -3.52 -12.00 5.81
C LEU A 125 -4.75 -11.41 5.09
N MET A 126 -5.90 -11.35 5.75
CA MET A 126 -7.09 -10.67 5.22
C MET A 126 -7.21 -9.27 5.85
N ILE A 127 -7.17 -8.23 5.04
CA ILE A 127 -7.30 -6.84 5.48
C ILE A 127 -8.69 -6.33 5.06
N GLU A 128 -9.45 -5.73 5.98
CA GLU A 128 -10.84 -5.28 5.72
C GLU A 128 -11.73 -6.40 5.13
N ARG A 129 -11.49 -7.65 5.49
CA ARG A 129 -12.15 -8.85 4.92
C ARG A 129 -11.93 -9.02 3.41
N LYS A 130 -10.88 -8.41 2.86
CA LYS A 130 -10.50 -8.54 1.45
C LYS A 130 -9.31 -9.47 1.29
N GLU A 131 -9.27 -10.13 0.14
CA GLU A 131 -8.13 -10.93 -0.26
C GLU A 131 -6.87 -10.08 -0.40
N THR A 132 -5.74 -10.67 -0.07
CA THR A 132 -4.42 -10.11 -0.28
C THR A 132 -3.54 -11.08 -1.06
N PHE A 133 -2.42 -10.57 -1.58
CA PHE A 133 -1.41 -11.38 -2.25
C PHE A 133 -0.03 -10.94 -1.82
N LEU A 134 0.78 -11.85 -1.28
CA LEU A 134 2.13 -11.58 -0.80
C LEU A 134 3.15 -12.14 -1.79
N VAL A 135 4.15 -11.33 -2.12
CA VAL A 135 5.34 -11.74 -2.88
C VAL A 135 6.58 -11.47 -2.02
N THR A 136 7.44 -12.45 -1.89
CA THR A 136 8.74 -12.31 -1.21
C THR A 136 9.87 -12.59 -2.19
N LEU A 137 10.83 -11.68 -2.25
CA LEU A 137 12.03 -11.76 -3.10
C LEU A 137 13.30 -11.75 -2.26
N SER A 138 14.34 -12.36 -2.78
CA SER A 138 15.71 -12.14 -2.32
C SER A 138 16.58 -11.58 -3.45
N TYR A 139 17.56 -10.75 -3.11
CA TYR A 139 18.50 -10.16 -4.06
C TYR A 139 19.78 -9.72 -3.35
N ASN A 140 20.84 -9.49 -4.12
CA ASN A 140 22.05 -8.86 -3.64
C ASN A 140 22.12 -7.40 -4.09
N LEU A 141 22.51 -6.49 -3.20
CA LEU A 141 22.70 -5.07 -3.49
C LEU A 141 24.00 -4.59 -2.85
N HIS A 142 24.94 -4.11 -3.67
CA HIS A 142 26.26 -3.67 -3.22
C HIS A 142 27.00 -4.72 -2.36
N GLY A 143 26.96 -5.99 -2.79
CA GLY A 143 27.62 -7.11 -2.10
C GLY A 143 26.92 -7.61 -0.84
N ALA A 144 25.74 -7.12 -0.53
CA ALA A 144 24.97 -7.55 0.63
C ALA A 144 23.64 -8.17 0.25
N ALA A 145 23.23 -9.20 1.01
CA ALA A 145 21.98 -9.91 0.80
C ALA A 145 20.81 -9.17 1.43
N TYR A 146 19.76 -8.96 0.65
CA TYR A 146 18.49 -8.34 1.02
C TYR A 146 17.32 -9.28 0.76
N ASN A 147 16.25 -9.05 1.51
CA ASN A 147 14.94 -9.57 1.17
C ASN A 147 13.96 -8.40 1.05
N ARG A 148 12.96 -8.60 0.19
CA ARG A 148 11.81 -7.71 0.02
C ARG A 148 10.53 -8.52 0.08
N SER A 149 9.55 -8.02 0.82
CA SER A 149 8.16 -8.49 0.72
C SER A 149 7.26 -7.37 0.25
N ILE A 150 6.23 -7.72 -0.53
CA ILE A 150 5.17 -6.80 -0.95
C ILE A 150 3.85 -7.52 -0.77
N LEU A 151 3.01 -7.00 0.14
CA LEU A 151 1.62 -7.42 0.27
C LEU A 151 0.74 -6.45 -0.54
N PHE A 152 -0.05 -7.01 -1.43
CA PHE A 152 -0.99 -6.29 -2.29
C PHE A 152 -2.42 -6.44 -1.74
N LEU A 153 -3.12 -5.33 -1.60
CA LEU A 153 -4.53 -5.25 -1.22
C LEU A 153 -5.31 -4.47 -2.29
N ASN A 154 -6.26 -5.11 -2.97
CA ASN A 154 -7.10 -4.46 -3.97
C ASN A 154 -8.35 -3.84 -3.32
N ARG A 155 -8.59 -2.53 -3.55
CA ARG A 155 -9.72 -1.74 -3.05
C ARG A 155 -10.47 -1.10 -4.23
N GLY A 156 -11.16 -1.91 -5.02
CA GLY A 156 -11.84 -1.44 -6.23
C GLY A 156 -10.85 -1.02 -7.31
N ARG A 157 -10.76 0.27 -7.61
CA ARG A 157 -9.81 0.83 -8.59
C ARG A 157 -8.51 1.36 -7.96
N GLU A 158 -8.26 1.01 -6.72
CA GLU A 158 -7.01 1.28 -6.03
C GLU A 158 -6.38 -0.01 -5.54
N GLN A 159 -5.08 -0.05 -5.51
CA GLN A 159 -4.29 -1.10 -4.88
C GLN A 159 -3.40 -0.46 -3.82
N ILE A 160 -3.44 -0.99 -2.61
CA ILE A 160 -2.49 -0.64 -1.56
C ILE A 160 -1.37 -1.67 -1.58
N GLN A 161 -0.14 -1.20 -1.56
CA GLN A 161 1.06 -2.02 -1.54
C GLN A 161 1.80 -1.75 -0.24
N PHE A 162 1.91 -2.78 0.61
CA PHE A 162 2.69 -2.77 1.84
C PHE A 162 4.03 -3.44 1.54
N GLN A 163 5.08 -2.68 1.39
CA GLN A 163 6.41 -3.17 1.01
C GLN A 163 7.39 -3.03 2.17
N LEU A 164 8.15 -4.07 2.45
CA LEU A 164 9.31 -4.04 3.33
C LEU A 164 10.56 -4.43 2.53
N SER A 165 11.66 -3.72 2.73
CA SER A 165 12.99 -4.09 2.21
C SER A 165 14.01 -3.93 3.32
N CYS A 166 14.82 -4.95 3.57
CA CYS A 166 15.87 -4.91 4.58
C CYS A 166 16.96 -5.97 4.32
N ARG A 167 18.03 -5.92 5.10
CA ARG A 167 19.02 -7.00 5.11
C ARG A 167 18.35 -8.34 5.40
N ARG A 168 18.81 -9.41 4.74
CA ARG A 168 18.29 -10.76 4.93
C ARG A 168 18.31 -11.21 6.40
N ALA A 169 19.35 -10.84 7.14
CA ALA A 169 19.48 -11.19 8.55
C ALA A 169 18.37 -10.62 9.45
N ASP A 170 17.84 -9.44 9.10
CA ASP A 170 16.80 -8.76 9.87
C ASP A 170 15.38 -9.08 9.37
N PHE A 171 15.26 -9.72 8.21
CA PHE A 171 14.01 -9.80 7.46
C PHE A 171 12.90 -10.52 8.22
N ARG A 172 13.20 -11.66 8.86
CA ARG A 172 12.18 -12.46 9.55
C ARG A 172 11.49 -11.67 10.67
N GLU A 173 12.28 -10.98 11.49
CA GLU A 173 11.78 -10.18 12.61
C GLU A 173 10.97 -8.99 12.11
N LEU A 174 11.54 -8.22 11.19
CA LEU A 174 10.91 -7.00 10.67
C LEU A 174 9.65 -7.31 9.84
N GLN A 175 9.66 -8.40 9.08
CA GLN A 175 8.48 -8.84 8.32
C GLN A 175 7.34 -9.24 9.24
N ALA A 176 7.61 -10.00 10.31
CA ALA A 176 6.58 -10.37 11.28
C ALA A 176 5.96 -9.13 11.91
N ALA A 177 6.78 -8.21 12.45
CA ALA A 177 6.28 -6.97 13.04
C ALA A 177 5.47 -6.11 12.04
N PHE A 178 5.90 -6.06 10.78
CA PHE A 178 5.21 -5.29 9.75
C PHE A 178 3.89 -5.94 9.31
N LEU A 179 3.85 -7.27 9.16
CA LEU A 179 2.62 -8.01 8.85
C LEU A 179 1.60 -7.88 9.99
N ASP A 180 2.02 -8.06 11.24
CA ASP A 180 1.15 -7.89 12.41
C ASP A 180 0.54 -6.49 12.47
N SER A 181 1.29 -5.46 12.10
CA SER A 181 0.77 -4.09 12.07
C SER A 181 -0.33 -3.88 11.03
N GLN A 182 -0.35 -4.66 9.96
CA GLN A 182 -1.33 -4.53 8.86
C GLN A 182 -2.73 -4.99 9.27
N ASP A 183 -2.88 -5.82 10.31
CA ASP A 183 -4.18 -6.18 10.90
C ASP A 183 -4.92 -4.95 11.46
N SER A 184 -4.18 -3.91 11.85
CA SER A 184 -4.73 -2.66 12.34
C SER A 184 -5.26 -1.73 11.24
N TRP A 185 -5.05 -2.08 9.98
CA TRP A 185 -5.56 -1.30 8.84
C TRP A 185 -7.07 -1.47 8.72
N GLN A 186 -7.82 -0.43 9.09
CA GLN A 186 -9.27 -0.46 9.17
C GLN A 186 -9.89 0.79 8.55
N ASN A 187 -11.01 0.61 7.89
CA ASN A 187 -11.87 1.68 7.37
C ASN A 187 -13.03 1.90 8.34
N LEU A 188 -13.10 3.10 8.94
CA LEU A 188 -14.11 3.53 9.91
C LEU A 188 -15.22 4.33 9.24
#